data_2bffb16f4cf84765b7ee18c485277423
#
_entry.id   2bffb16f4cf84765b7ee18c485277423
#
_cell.length_a   1.000
_cell.length_b   1.000
_cell.length_c   1.000
_cell.angle_alpha   90.00
_cell.angle_beta   90.00
_cell.angle_gamma   90.00
#
_symmetry.space_group_name_H-M   'P 1'
#
loop_
_entity.id
_entity.type
_entity.pdbx_description
1 polymer ?
#
loop_
_entity_poly.entity_id
_entity_poly.type
_entity_poly.pdbx_seq_one_letter_code
_entity_poly.pdbx_strand_id
1 'polypeptide(L)' 'HLIRVFKKEFGLPIHSYILNKKVHFAKELLSSNLPIIEVAQNSGFFDQSHLNRSFKRIFQITPKEYQKHIFSKC' A
#
# COMPACT_ATOMS: atom_id res chain seq x y z
N HIS A 1 -3.76 -23.56 -8.66
CA HIS A 1 -4.06 -23.33 -10.07
C HIS A 1 -4.11 -21.84 -10.40
N LEU A 2 -4.86 -21.10 -9.61
CA LEU A 2 -4.95 -19.64 -9.80
C LEU A 2 -3.60 -18.97 -9.61
N ILE A 3 -2.84 -19.43 -8.63
CA ILE A 3 -1.52 -18.89 -8.39
C ILE A 3 -0.61 -19.12 -9.58
N ARG A 4 -0.72 -20.27 -10.20
CA ARG A 4 0.09 -20.60 -11.36
C ARG A 4 -0.23 -19.68 -12.53
N VAL A 5 -1.49 -19.37 -12.71
CA VAL A 5 -1.92 -18.47 -13.79
C VAL A 5 -1.34 -17.08 -13.57
N PHE A 6 -1.40 -16.57 -12.35
CA PHE A 6 -0.84 -15.26 -12.06
C PHE A 6 0.63 -15.19 -12.33
N LYS A 7 1.39 -16.21 -11.90
CA LYS A 7 2.82 -16.23 -12.13
C LYS A 7 3.14 -16.24 -13.61
N LYS A 8 2.36 -16.97 -14.37
CA LYS A 8 2.61 -17.11 -15.80
C LYS A 8 2.30 -15.82 -16.54
N GLU A 9 1.22 -15.15 -16.18
CA GLU A 9 0.78 -13.96 -16.91
C GLU A 9 1.47 -12.68 -16.44
N PHE A 10 1.67 -12.56 -15.13
CA PHE A 10 2.19 -11.32 -14.56
C PHE A 10 3.63 -11.42 -14.09
N GLY A 11 4.17 -12.63 -14.01
CA GLY A 11 5.52 -12.84 -13.53
C GLY A 11 5.70 -12.58 -12.04
N LEU A 12 4.61 -12.54 -11.28
CA LEU A 12 4.62 -12.25 -9.84
C LEU A 12 3.87 -13.33 -9.06
N PRO A 13 4.34 -13.66 -7.86
CA PRO A 13 3.55 -14.49 -6.96
C PRO A 13 2.25 -13.79 -6.60
N ILE A 14 1.20 -14.57 -6.34
CA ILE A 14 -0.10 -13.98 -6.06
C ILE A 14 -0.09 -13.12 -4.80
N HIS A 15 0.70 -13.50 -3.78
CA HIS A 15 0.73 -12.69 -2.55
C HIS A 15 1.38 -11.32 -2.80
N SER A 16 2.32 -11.24 -3.72
CA SER A 16 2.91 -9.94 -4.09
C SER A 16 1.91 -9.08 -4.83
N TYR A 17 1.09 -9.71 -5.67
CA TYR A 17 0.04 -9.00 -6.37
C TYR A 17 -0.99 -8.41 -5.39
N ILE A 18 -1.39 -9.22 -4.41
CA ILE A 18 -2.34 -8.78 -3.41
C ILE A 18 -1.74 -7.66 -2.57
N LEU A 19 -0.47 -7.79 -2.21
CA LEU A 19 0.20 -6.75 -1.44
C LEU A 19 0.24 -5.43 -2.20
N ASN A 20 0.53 -5.50 -3.49
CA ASN A 20 0.54 -4.29 -4.32
C ASN A 20 -0.83 -3.62 -4.34
N LYS A 21 -1.89 -4.41 -4.43
CA LYS A 21 -3.24 -3.86 -4.43
C LYS A 21 -3.56 -3.19 -3.10
N LYS A 22 -3.13 -3.80 -1.99
CA LYS A 22 -3.34 -3.20 -0.67
C LYS A 22 -2.60 -1.88 -0.54
N VAL A 23 -1.37 -1.82 -1.04
CA VAL A 23 -0.58 -0.61 -0.96
C VAL A 23 -1.19 0.50 -1.81
N HIS A 24 -1.67 0.18 -3.00
CA HIS A 24 -2.31 1.17 -3.84
C HIS A 24 -3.61 1.67 -3.24
N PHE A 25 -4.36 0.78 -2.60
CA PHE A 25 -5.57 1.19 -1.90
C PHE A 25 -5.24 2.10 -0.73
N ALA A 26 -4.17 1.78 0.01
CA ALA A 26 -3.73 2.64 1.09
C ALA A 26 -3.34 4.02 0.57
N LYS A 27 -2.70 4.09 -0.59
CA LYS A 27 -2.34 5.35 -1.21
C LYS A 27 -3.58 6.21 -1.45
N GLU A 28 -4.65 5.61 -1.94
CA GLU A 28 -5.89 6.32 -2.16
C GLU A 28 -6.49 6.84 -0.85
N LEU A 29 -6.43 6.01 0.19
CA LEU A 29 -6.95 6.43 1.49
C LEU A 29 -6.15 7.58 2.07
N LEU A 30 -4.84 7.59 1.83
CA LEU A 30 -4.00 8.70 2.28
C LEU A 30 -4.42 10.01 1.64
N SER A 31 -4.90 9.97 0.42
CA SER A 31 -5.39 11.16 -0.27
C SER A 31 -6.67 11.70 0.35
N SER A 32 -7.34 10.91 1.17
CA SER A 32 -8.56 11.32 1.87
C SER A 32 -8.26 11.91 3.24
N ASN A 33 -6.99 12.13 3.57
CA ASN A 33 -6.58 12.75 4.83
C ASN A 33 -6.95 11.91 6.06
N LEU A 34 -6.91 10.59 5.93
CA LEU A 34 -7.16 9.71 7.05
C LEU A 34 -5.87 9.53 7.87
N PRO A 35 -6.00 9.32 9.20
CA PRO A 35 -4.83 8.98 10.00
C PRO A 35 -4.15 7.72 9.47
N ILE A 36 -2.84 7.67 9.60
CA ILE A 36 -2.07 6.55 9.07
C ILE A 36 -2.53 5.21 9.65
N ILE A 37 -2.87 5.21 10.95
CA ILE A 37 -3.29 3.96 11.59
C ILE A 37 -4.61 3.46 10.98
N GLU A 38 -5.51 4.37 10.62
CA GLU A 38 -6.76 3.98 10.00
C GLU A 38 -6.52 3.50 8.56
N VAL A 39 -5.60 4.14 7.87
CA VAL A 39 -5.24 3.70 6.52
C VAL A 39 -4.74 2.26 6.56
N ALA A 40 -3.88 1.93 7.53
CA ALA A 40 -3.36 0.58 7.65
C ALA A 40 -4.49 -0.43 7.92
N GLN A 41 -5.39 -0.09 8.82
CA GLN A 41 -6.49 -0.98 9.17
C GLN A 41 -7.44 -1.20 7.98
N ASN A 42 -7.80 -0.12 7.31
CA ASN A 42 -8.77 -0.18 6.23
C ASN A 42 -8.21 -0.83 4.97
N SER A 43 -6.91 -0.77 4.77
CA SER A 43 -6.30 -1.39 3.60
C SER A 43 -5.84 -2.82 3.84
N GLY A 44 -6.11 -3.36 5.03
CA GLY A 44 -5.85 -4.77 5.30
C GLY A 44 -4.45 -5.10 5.74
N PHE A 45 -3.71 -4.13 6.25
CA PHE A 45 -2.39 -4.40 6.81
C PHE A 45 -2.50 -4.79 8.27
N PHE A 46 -1.54 -5.60 8.72
CA PHE A 46 -1.54 -6.08 10.09
C PHE A 46 -1.44 -4.92 11.09
N ASP A 47 -0.54 -3.98 10.81
CA ASP A 47 -0.39 -2.81 11.64
C ASP A 47 0.26 -1.69 10.82
N GLN A 48 0.48 -0.56 11.48
CA GLN A 48 1.06 0.61 10.81
C GLN A 48 2.49 0.35 10.35
N SER A 49 3.25 -0.42 11.13
CA SER A 49 4.63 -0.74 10.76
C SER A 49 4.67 -1.56 9.47
N HIS A 50 3.74 -2.51 9.34
CA HIS A 50 3.66 -3.32 8.13
C HIS A 50 3.33 -2.45 6.92
N LEU A 51 2.38 -1.55 7.07
CA LEU A 51 2.04 -0.61 6.01
C LEU A 51 3.25 0.25 5.63
N ASN A 52 3.95 0.78 6.64
CA ASN A 52 5.10 1.64 6.38
C ASN A 52 6.16 0.92 5.55
N ARG A 53 6.49 -0.29 5.93
CA ARG A 53 7.52 -1.05 5.21
C ARG A 53 7.09 -1.36 3.78
N SER A 54 5.85 -1.81 3.61
CA SER A 54 5.36 -2.18 2.30
C SER A 54 5.22 -0.98 1.38
N PHE A 55 4.71 0.12 1.92
CA PHE A 55 4.54 1.35 1.15
C PHE A 55 5.87 1.90 0.70
N LYS A 56 6.84 1.98 1.62
CA LYS A 56 8.15 2.51 1.30
C LYS A 56 8.87 1.64 0.29
N ARG A 57 8.67 0.33 0.37
CA ARG A 57 9.29 -0.60 -0.56
C ARG A 57 8.83 -0.36 -1.99
N ILE A 58 7.57 0.02 -2.16
CA ILE A 58 6.99 0.20 -3.49
C ILE A 58 7.14 1.63 -3.98
N PHE A 59 6.88 2.61 -3.12
CA PHE A 59 6.85 4.02 -3.51
C PHE A 59 8.07 4.80 -3.09
N GLN A 60 9.00 4.21 -2.33
CA GLN A 60 10.27 4.83 -1.91
C GLN A 60 10.11 5.91 -0.85
N ILE A 61 8.91 6.13 -0.34
CA ILE A 61 8.66 7.05 0.77
C ILE A 61 7.66 6.40 1.71
N THR A 62 7.58 6.92 2.94
CA THR A 62 6.64 6.39 3.91
C THR A 62 5.24 6.95 3.65
N PRO A 63 4.19 6.27 4.15
CA PRO A 63 2.83 6.80 4.02
C PRO A 63 2.68 8.18 4.64
N LYS A 64 3.33 8.41 5.78
CA LYS A 64 3.26 9.71 6.44
C LYS A 64 3.89 10.80 5.59
N GLU A 65 5.03 10.51 5.00
CA GLU A 65 5.68 11.47 4.12
C GLU A 65 4.83 11.76 2.89
N TYR A 66 4.23 10.74 2.32
CA TYR A 66 3.38 10.90 1.16
C TYR A 66 2.17 11.78 1.49
N GLN A 67 1.51 11.50 2.61
CA GLN A 67 0.34 12.27 3.01
C GLN A 67 0.71 13.72 3.31
N LYS A 68 1.82 13.91 4.00
CA LYS A 68 2.30 15.26 4.29
C LYS A 68 2.59 16.03 3.01
N HIS A 69 3.20 15.37 2.04
CA HIS A 69 3.53 16.00 0.77
C HIS A 69 2.26 16.44 0.03
N ILE A 70 1.24 15.61 0.03
CA ILE A 70 -0.02 15.94 -0.64
C ILE A 70 -0.66 17.17 0.00
N PHE A 71 -0.73 17.20 1.32
CA PHE A 71 -1.50 18.23 2.01
C PHE A 71 -0.68 19.46 2.39
N SER A 72 0.60 19.47 2.09
CA SER A 72 1.41 20.65 2.33
C SER A 72 1.69 21.43 1.06
N LYS A 73 1.02 21.08 -0.01
CA LYS A 73 1.23 21.70 -1.31
C LYS A 73 0.36 22.92 -1.56
N CYS A 74 -0.27 23.42 -0.61
CA CYS A 74 -1.13 24.58 -0.82
C CYS A 74 -0.37 25.88 -0.72
#